data_239d2bd991ed9c21f0e65e2d906ef55f
#
_entry.id   239d2bd991ed9c21f0e65e2d906ef55f
#
_cell.length_a   1.000
_cell.length_b   1.000
_cell.length_c   1.000
_cell.angle_alpha   90.00
_cell.angle_beta   90.00
_cell.angle_gamma   90.00
#
_symmetry.space_group_name_H-M   'P 1'
#
loop_
_entity.id
_entity.type
_entity.pdbx_description
1 polymer ?
#
loop_
_entity_poly.entity_id
_entity_poly.type
_entity_poly.pdbx_seq_one_letter_code
_entity_poly.pdbx_strand_id
1 'polypeptide(L)'
;MSKKYAGLAFIRDGSMSFEEILLYFSDSPYINSVLISEAVFLSKTKRGKDMSKITNQVVVDLRNFSPEALCKIEEISNVVDIILPKNMSVEFADEYSKIKKSGVVNELKLTDDQKLTTVNGTVTITENDVAKNSYLKANGVLIVKGITEDFNLSVLVNGLLVKTRNSKINIEKLNGLKVEIDDDASIITSMKSIELDKCFIESINDKTVIIDADEIIIKDDVTADMLRSKNVFFADIKHIYAPKSLHGYIHANSVDITKISESKKKKFFRLFARR
;
A
#
# COMPACT_ATOMS: atom_id res chain seq x y z
N MET A 1 18.99 15.52 -24.19
CA MET A 1 18.92 15.21 -22.73
C MET A 1 17.46 14.92 -22.41
N SER A 2 17.14 13.72 -21.90
CA SER A 2 15.77 13.33 -21.65
C SER A 2 15.24 14.06 -20.40
N LYS A 3 13.95 14.43 -20.40
CA LYS A 3 13.25 15.09 -19.27
C LYS A 3 13.46 14.40 -17.90
N LYS A 4 13.95 13.17 -17.89
CA LYS A 4 14.26 12.37 -16.69
C LYS A 4 15.41 12.91 -15.84
N TYR A 5 16.34 13.66 -16.44
CA TYR A 5 17.51 14.19 -15.71
C TYR A 5 17.35 15.64 -15.24
N ALA A 6 16.39 16.36 -15.81
CA ALA A 6 16.11 17.75 -15.40
C ALA A 6 15.51 17.81 -13.97
N GLY A 7 14.62 16.87 -13.60
CA GLY A 7 14.02 16.83 -12.26
C GLY A 7 15.03 16.55 -11.13
N LEU A 8 16.03 15.71 -11.39
CA LEU A 8 17.09 15.41 -10.40
C LEU A 8 18.04 16.60 -10.14
N ALA A 9 18.23 17.47 -11.12
CA ALA A 9 19.07 18.67 -10.96
C ALA A 9 18.39 19.72 -10.06
N PHE A 10 17.09 19.90 -10.16
CA PHE A 10 16.33 20.86 -9.34
C PHE A 10 16.25 20.48 -7.86
N ILE A 11 16.21 19.17 -7.55
CA ILE A 11 16.24 18.67 -6.16
C ILE A 11 17.59 18.94 -5.51
N ARG A 12 18.67 19.02 -6.30
CA ARG A 12 20.03 19.15 -5.82
C ARG A 12 20.42 20.58 -5.41
N ASP A 13 19.73 21.60 -5.95
CA ASP A 13 20.02 23.02 -5.67
C ASP A 13 19.05 23.66 -4.68
N GLY A 14 18.05 22.93 -4.18
CA GLY A 14 17.09 23.42 -3.18
C GLY A 14 16.09 24.45 -3.71
N SER A 15 15.88 24.52 -5.02
CA SER A 15 15.00 25.52 -5.66
C SER A 15 13.50 25.17 -5.61
N MET A 16 13.13 23.97 -5.18
CA MET A 16 11.72 23.55 -5.07
C MET A 16 11.33 23.21 -3.63
N SER A 17 10.13 23.63 -3.22
CA SER A 17 9.55 23.24 -1.94
C SER A 17 9.09 21.76 -1.94
N PHE A 18 8.96 21.17 -0.77
CA PHE A 18 8.50 19.78 -0.61
C PHE A 18 7.09 19.56 -1.21
N GLU A 19 6.20 20.54 -1.11
CA GLU A 19 4.86 20.51 -1.69
C GLU A 19 4.89 20.53 -3.22
N GLU A 20 5.79 21.30 -3.82
CA GLU A 20 6.00 21.34 -5.28
C GLU A 20 6.57 20.03 -5.80
N ILE A 21 7.45 19.39 -5.03
CA ILE A 21 8.00 18.05 -5.35
C ILE A 21 6.91 16.99 -5.32
N LEU A 22 6.04 16.98 -4.31
CA LEU A 22 4.90 16.06 -4.21
C LEU A 22 3.90 16.24 -5.37
N LEU A 23 3.57 17.48 -5.74
CA LEU A 23 2.67 17.79 -6.86
C LEU A 23 3.27 17.36 -8.21
N TYR A 24 4.58 17.53 -8.40
CA TYR A 24 5.24 17.15 -9.66
C TYR A 24 5.28 15.64 -9.90
N PHE A 25 5.24 14.85 -8.81
CA PHE A 25 5.35 13.41 -8.86
C PHE A 25 4.02 12.66 -8.71
N SER A 26 2.93 13.34 -8.34
CA SER A 26 1.60 12.72 -8.17
C SER A 26 1.00 12.13 -9.45
N ASP A 27 1.41 12.62 -10.63
CA ASP A 27 0.84 12.21 -11.92
C ASP A 27 1.69 11.20 -12.73
N SER A 28 2.76 10.65 -12.14
CA SER A 28 3.62 9.71 -12.85
C SER A 28 3.44 8.27 -12.36
N PRO A 29 2.90 7.36 -13.20
CA PRO A 29 2.72 5.95 -12.85
C PRO A 29 4.03 5.14 -12.77
N TYR A 30 5.20 5.77 -12.94
CA TYR A 30 6.51 5.12 -13.06
C TYR A 30 7.54 5.48 -11.99
N ILE A 31 7.15 6.07 -10.85
CA ILE A 31 8.10 6.32 -9.77
C ILE A 31 7.89 5.32 -8.63
N ASN A 32 8.15 4.06 -8.94
CA ASN A 32 8.58 3.09 -7.95
C ASN A 32 10.09 3.25 -7.77
N SER A 33 10.50 3.57 -6.55
CA SER A 33 11.90 3.61 -6.10
C SER A 33 12.79 4.72 -6.67
N VAL A 34 12.59 5.97 -6.29
CA VAL A 34 13.73 6.86 -6.13
C VAL A 34 14.21 6.75 -4.69
N LEU A 35 15.19 5.88 -4.48
CA LEU A 35 16.05 5.92 -3.31
C LEU A 35 16.75 7.29 -3.32
N ILE A 36 16.27 8.21 -2.50
CA ILE A 36 17.09 9.35 -2.07
C ILE A 36 17.98 8.81 -0.94
N SER A 37 18.88 7.89 -1.28
CA SER A 37 20.06 7.64 -0.47
C SER A 37 21.05 8.74 -0.83
N GLU A 38 21.50 9.49 0.18
CA GLU A 38 22.48 10.55 0.11
C GLU A 38 21.96 11.98 -0.08
N ALA A 39 21.23 12.49 0.91
CA ALA A 39 21.27 13.91 1.23
C ALA A 39 21.00 14.11 2.72
N VAL A 40 22.00 13.82 3.54
CA VAL A 40 22.03 14.38 4.89
C VAL A 40 22.40 15.85 4.72
N PHE A 41 21.43 16.75 4.64
CA PHE A 41 21.68 18.18 4.73
C PHE A 41 21.98 18.51 6.20
N LEU A 42 23.27 18.51 6.52
CA LEU A 42 23.78 19.10 7.76
C LEU A 42 23.67 20.63 7.62
N SER A 43 22.63 21.23 8.15
CA SER A 43 22.59 22.68 8.31
C SER A 43 23.56 23.06 9.43
N LYS A 44 24.71 23.65 9.07
CA LYS A 44 25.66 24.18 10.04
C LYS A 44 25.11 25.41 10.74
N THR A 45 24.60 25.26 11.95
CA THR A 45 24.38 26.41 12.83
C THR A 45 25.67 26.71 13.57
N LYS A 46 26.15 27.96 13.42
CA LYS A 46 27.32 28.48 14.12
C LYS A 46 27.02 28.62 15.61
N ARG A 47 27.60 27.80 16.47
CA ARG A 47 28.18 27.99 17.80
C ARG A 47 28.06 26.74 18.67
N GLY A 48 29.20 26.11 18.98
CA GLY A 48 29.46 25.30 20.16
C GLY A 48 28.65 24.03 20.36
N LYS A 49 29.15 22.88 19.91
CA LYS A 49 28.62 21.54 19.66
C LYS A 49 27.72 21.52 18.42
N ASP A 50 28.26 21.01 17.33
CA ASP A 50 27.51 20.82 16.06
C ASP A 50 26.43 19.76 16.24
N MET A 51 25.30 20.13 16.86
CA MET A 51 24.09 19.31 16.93
C MET A 51 23.31 19.53 15.64
N SER A 52 22.98 18.45 14.94
CA SER A 52 22.24 18.50 13.67
C SER A 52 20.77 18.15 13.87
N LYS A 53 19.90 18.75 13.05
CA LYS A 53 18.49 18.39 12.97
C LYS A 53 18.23 17.72 11.63
N ILE A 54 17.47 16.62 11.65
CA ILE A 54 16.99 15.93 10.46
C ILE A 54 15.48 16.21 10.36
N THR A 55 15.07 16.91 9.31
CA THR A 55 13.68 17.36 9.16
C THR A 55 13.17 17.16 7.74
N ASN A 56 11.86 16.95 7.62
CA ASN A 56 11.15 16.91 6.34
C ASN A 56 11.70 15.85 5.36
N GLN A 57 11.96 14.65 5.87
CA GLN A 57 12.42 13.51 5.08
C GLN A 57 11.33 12.44 4.97
N VAL A 58 11.23 11.79 3.82
CA VAL A 58 10.34 10.63 3.68
C VAL A 58 10.94 9.44 4.41
N VAL A 59 12.25 9.19 4.23
CA VAL A 59 12.95 8.08 4.88
C VAL A 59 14.29 8.57 5.44
N VAL A 60 14.56 8.19 6.67
CA VAL A 60 15.87 8.38 7.32
C VAL A 60 16.44 7.01 7.68
N ASP A 61 17.50 6.60 7.02
CA ASP A 61 18.18 5.33 7.28
C ASP A 61 19.36 5.55 8.24
N LEU A 62 19.23 5.04 9.46
CA LEU A 62 20.23 5.16 10.51
C LEU A 62 21.07 3.89 10.70
N ARG A 63 20.89 2.85 9.88
CA ARG A 63 21.59 1.56 10.05
C ARG A 63 23.10 1.68 10.04
N ASN A 64 23.64 2.61 9.26
CA ASN A 64 25.09 2.84 9.13
C ASN A 64 25.63 3.93 10.06
N PHE A 65 24.82 4.43 10.98
CA PHE A 65 25.28 5.44 11.95
C PHE A 65 25.95 4.75 13.13
N SER A 66 27.10 5.30 13.53
CA SER A 66 27.72 4.91 14.81
C SER A 66 27.04 5.63 15.98
N PRO A 67 27.14 5.13 17.22
CA PRO A 67 26.65 5.84 18.41
C PRO A 67 27.18 7.28 18.52
N GLU A 68 28.46 7.51 18.15
CA GLU A 68 29.08 8.85 18.13
C GLU A 68 28.47 9.76 17.07
N ALA A 69 27.98 9.20 15.97
CA ALA A 69 27.26 9.98 14.95
C ALA A 69 25.84 10.32 15.42
N LEU A 70 25.15 9.40 16.11
CA LEU A 70 23.83 9.64 16.67
C LEU A 70 23.84 10.71 17.76
N CYS A 71 24.85 10.74 18.62
CA CYS A 71 24.95 11.75 19.70
C CYS A 71 25.04 13.20 19.18
N LYS A 72 25.30 13.39 17.87
CA LYS A 72 25.30 14.70 17.20
C LYS A 72 23.93 15.10 16.67
N ILE A 73 22.94 14.21 16.72
CA ILE A 73 21.57 14.48 16.26
C ILE A 73 20.75 14.96 17.48
N GLU A 74 20.27 16.18 17.42
CA GLU A 74 19.40 16.75 18.47
C GLU A 74 17.94 16.34 18.26
N GLU A 75 17.50 16.41 17.00
CA GLU A 75 16.07 16.25 16.68
C GLU A 75 15.87 15.58 15.31
N ILE A 76 14.90 14.69 15.25
CA ILE A 76 14.33 14.14 14.01
C ILE A 76 12.86 14.54 13.98
N SER A 77 12.43 15.30 12.96
CA SER A 77 11.05 15.79 12.87
C SER A 77 10.49 15.76 11.46
N ASN A 78 9.17 15.54 11.37
CA ASN A 78 8.45 15.41 10.10
C ASN A 78 9.07 14.35 9.18
N VAL A 79 9.24 13.14 9.72
CA VAL A 79 9.81 11.99 9.00
C VAL A 79 8.77 10.89 8.93
N VAL A 80 8.57 10.33 7.74
CA VAL A 80 7.59 9.24 7.57
C VAL A 80 8.14 7.93 8.12
N ASP A 81 9.34 7.55 7.73
CA ASP A 81 9.96 6.31 8.16
C ASP A 81 11.39 6.53 8.65
N ILE A 82 11.71 6.04 9.85
CA ILE A 82 13.08 5.89 10.34
C ILE A 82 13.44 4.42 10.25
N ILE A 83 14.54 4.11 9.55
CA ILE A 83 15.08 2.76 9.47
C ILE A 83 16.19 2.62 10.51
N LEU A 84 16.05 1.62 11.37
CA LEU A 84 16.98 1.27 12.44
C LEU A 84 17.61 -0.10 12.17
N PRO A 85 18.81 -0.37 12.67
CA PRO A 85 19.37 -1.71 12.64
C PRO A 85 18.45 -2.70 13.36
N LYS A 86 18.21 -3.89 12.79
CA LYS A 86 17.42 -4.94 13.46
C LYS A 86 18.07 -5.36 14.77
N ASN A 87 19.40 -5.46 14.78
CA ASN A 87 20.21 -5.81 15.95
C ASN A 87 20.98 -4.57 16.42
N MET A 88 20.31 -3.69 17.17
CA MET A 88 20.95 -2.52 17.75
C MET A 88 21.84 -2.90 18.92
N SER A 89 23.06 -2.32 19.01
CA SER A 89 23.84 -2.37 20.24
C SER A 89 23.18 -1.56 21.35
N VAL A 90 23.56 -1.81 22.60
CA VAL A 90 23.03 -1.06 23.74
C VAL A 90 23.40 0.43 23.60
N GLU A 91 24.63 0.72 23.20
CA GLU A 91 25.12 2.09 23.01
C GLU A 91 24.34 2.81 21.91
N PHE A 92 24.02 2.12 20.80
CA PHE A 92 23.19 2.70 19.72
C PHE A 92 21.78 3.02 20.24
N ALA A 93 21.16 2.07 20.95
CA ALA A 93 19.82 2.26 21.49
C ALA A 93 19.74 3.42 22.50
N ASP A 94 20.77 3.53 23.36
CA ASP A 94 20.89 4.60 24.34
C ASP A 94 21.03 5.98 23.67
N GLU A 95 21.90 6.12 22.67
CA GLU A 95 22.05 7.39 21.95
C GLU A 95 20.80 7.73 21.15
N TYR A 96 20.20 6.75 20.45
CA TYR A 96 18.95 6.95 19.71
C TYR A 96 17.80 7.39 20.60
N SER A 97 17.73 6.88 21.83
CA SER A 97 16.69 7.24 22.82
C SER A 97 16.71 8.71 23.22
N LYS A 98 17.90 9.35 23.16
CA LYS A 98 18.12 10.76 23.54
C LYS A 98 17.67 11.73 22.44
N ILE A 99 17.51 11.25 21.21
CA ILE A 99 17.08 12.09 20.08
C ILE A 99 15.64 12.49 20.26
N LYS A 100 15.36 13.78 20.22
CA LYS A 100 13.98 14.29 20.22
C LYS A 100 13.29 13.92 18.91
N LYS A 101 12.10 13.32 19.01
CA LYS A 101 11.33 12.90 17.84
C LYS A 101 9.96 13.59 17.84
N SER A 102 9.59 14.20 16.68
CA SER A 102 8.29 14.82 16.49
C SER A 102 7.80 14.61 15.05
N GLY A 103 6.53 14.22 14.88
CA GLY A 103 5.98 13.92 13.54
C GLY A 103 6.65 12.73 12.84
N VAL A 104 7.19 11.77 13.61
CA VAL A 104 7.68 10.49 13.09
C VAL A 104 6.51 9.50 13.03
N VAL A 105 6.30 8.87 11.88
CA VAL A 105 5.16 7.97 11.68
C VAL A 105 5.54 6.53 12.00
N ASN A 106 6.67 6.03 11.48
CA ASN A 106 7.10 4.66 11.71
C ASN A 106 8.59 4.59 12.07
N GLU A 107 8.92 3.63 12.93
CA GLU A 107 10.26 3.15 13.18
C GLU A 107 10.34 1.71 12.70
N LEU A 108 11.18 1.43 11.71
CA LEU A 108 11.32 0.14 11.05
C LEU A 108 12.68 -0.47 11.40
N LYS A 109 12.70 -1.71 11.90
CA LYS A 109 13.93 -2.43 12.22
C LYS A 109 14.28 -3.37 11.09
N LEU A 110 15.29 -3.02 10.31
CA LEU A 110 15.73 -3.80 9.14
C LEU A 110 17.15 -4.36 9.35
N THR A 111 17.42 -5.50 8.71
CA THR A 111 18.79 -6.01 8.57
C THR A 111 19.55 -5.16 7.53
N ASP A 112 20.86 -5.26 7.52
CA ASP A 112 21.71 -4.44 6.63
C ASP A 112 21.46 -4.74 5.14
N ASP A 113 21.11 -5.98 4.83
CA ASP A 113 20.80 -6.46 3.48
C ASP A 113 19.34 -6.24 3.05
N GLN A 114 18.45 -5.89 3.99
CA GLN A 114 17.05 -5.61 3.65
C GLN A 114 16.89 -4.25 2.98
N LYS A 115 16.16 -4.25 1.85
CA LYS A 115 15.79 -3.04 1.12
C LYS A 115 14.33 -2.72 1.35
N LEU A 116 14.06 -1.51 1.86
CA LEU A 116 12.69 -1.00 1.97
C LEU A 116 12.15 -0.59 0.59
N THR A 117 10.99 -1.12 0.24
CA THR A 117 10.21 -0.67 -0.91
C THR A 117 8.83 -0.22 -0.42
N THR A 118 8.38 0.95 -0.83
CA THR A 118 7.03 1.45 -0.51
C THR A 118 6.15 1.42 -1.75
N VAL A 119 4.95 0.87 -1.61
CA VAL A 119 3.92 0.83 -2.65
C VAL A 119 2.63 1.46 -2.13
N ASN A 120 1.89 2.13 -3.02
CA ASN A 120 0.62 2.78 -2.70
C ASN A 120 -0.47 2.31 -3.67
N GLY A 121 -1.72 2.31 -3.19
CA GLY A 121 -2.86 1.80 -3.95
C GLY A 121 -2.92 0.28 -3.95
N THR A 122 -3.45 -0.30 -5.02
CA THR A 122 -3.60 -1.75 -5.15
C THR A 122 -2.46 -2.33 -5.96
N VAL A 123 -1.70 -3.22 -5.34
CA VAL A 123 -0.51 -3.84 -5.95
C VAL A 123 -0.57 -5.35 -5.76
N THR A 124 -0.37 -6.08 -6.85
CA THR A 124 -0.14 -7.53 -6.82
C THR A 124 1.35 -7.81 -6.94
N ILE A 125 1.87 -8.66 -6.08
CA ILE A 125 3.27 -9.11 -6.10
C ILE A 125 3.37 -10.62 -6.16
N THR A 126 4.37 -11.07 -6.91
CA THR A 126 4.82 -12.46 -7.05
C THR A 126 6.31 -12.52 -6.79
N GLU A 127 6.91 -13.71 -6.85
CA GLU A 127 8.36 -13.88 -6.74
C GLU A 127 9.17 -13.07 -7.77
N ASN A 128 8.57 -12.77 -8.93
CA ASN A 128 9.24 -12.01 -9.99
C ASN A 128 9.30 -10.49 -9.69
N ASP A 129 8.49 -10.02 -8.74
CA ASP A 129 8.34 -8.60 -8.47
C ASP A 129 9.16 -8.14 -7.25
N VAL A 130 9.70 -9.08 -6.48
CA VAL A 130 10.42 -8.79 -5.24
C VAL A 130 11.80 -9.45 -5.21
N ALA A 131 12.78 -8.76 -4.66
CA ALA A 131 14.06 -9.36 -4.37
C ALA A 131 14.01 -10.19 -3.08
N LYS A 132 14.96 -11.13 -2.91
CA LYS A 132 15.14 -11.83 -1.64
C LYS A 132 15.50 -10.85 -0.53
N ASN A 133 15.10 -11.16 0.69
CA ASN A 133 15.32 -10.33 1.88
C ASN A 133 14.75 -8.89 1.73
N SER A 134 13.59 -8.76 1.07
CA SER A 134 12.93 -7.47 0.91
C SER A 134 12.04 -7.13 2.10
N TYR A 135 11.92 -5.82 2.35
CA TYR A 135 10.91 -5.27 3.24
C TYR A 135 9.96 -4.38 2.44
N LEU A 136 8.69 -4.77 2.39
CA LEU A 136 7.68 -4.07 1.62
C LEU A 136 6.72 -3.33 2.56
N LYS A 137 6.59 -2.04 2.38
CA LYS A 137 5.56 -1.22 3.01
C LYS A 137 4.47 -0.92 2.00
N ALA A 138 3.24 -1.35 2.28
CA ALA A 138 2.09 -1.12 1.41
C ALA A 138 1.06 -0.21 2.09
N ASN A 139 0.59 0.80 1.36
CA ASN A 139 -0.52 1.65 1.76
C ASN A 139 -1.67 1.45 0.76
N GLY A 140 -2.71 0.73 1.18
CA GLY A 140 -3.83 0.32 0.34
C GLY A 140 -4.00 -1.19 0.32
N VAL A 141 -4.13 -1.79 -0.84
CA VAL A 141 -4.34 -3.23 -1.02
C VAL A 141 -3.06 -3.91 -1.50
N LEU A 142 -2.54 -4.82 -0.70
CA LEU A 142 -1.42 -5.67 -1.09
C LEU A 142 -1.92 -7.09 -1.39
N ILE A 143 -1.73 -7.54 -2.62
CA ILE A 143 -2.05 -8.89 -3.06
C ILE A 143 -0.75 -9.67 -3.24
N VAL A 144 -0.59 -10.78 -2.52
CA VAL A 144 0.62 -11.61 -2.54
C VAL A 144 0.29 -12.99 -3.07
N LYS A 145 0.98 -13.39 -4.15
CA LYS A 145 0.75 -14.69 -4.81
C LYS A 145 2.04 -15.48 -4.96
N GLY A 146 2.05 -16.71 -4.44
CA GLY A 146 3.08 -17.70 -4.71
C GLY A 146 4.48 -17.35 -4.19
N ILE A 147 4.59 -16.50 -3.16
CA ILE A 147 5.89 -16.20 -2.52
C ILE A 147 6.30 -17.36 -1.61
N THR A 148 7.48 -17.94 -1.84
CA THR A 148 8.03 -19.03 -1.02
C THR A 148 8.87 -18.51 0.15
N GLU A 149 9.17 -19.38 1.11
CA GLU A 149 9.99 -19.04 2.29
C GLU A 149 11.38 -18.54 1.92
N ASP A 150 11.94 -19.00 0.80
CA ASP A 150 13.27 -18.61 0.33
C ASP A 150 13.42 -17.11 0.02
N PHE A 151 12.29 -16.43 -0.21
CA PHE A 151 12.27 -14.98 -0.47
C PHE A 151 12.44 -14.15 0.80
N ASN A 152 12.11 -14.71 1.98
CA ASN A 152 12.22 -13.99 3.26
C ASN A 152 11.63 -12.57 3.17
N LEU A 153 10.41 -12.46 2.60
CA LEU A 153 9.72 -11.19 2.40
C LEU A 153 9.05 -10.76 3.70
N SER A 154 9.44 -9.61 4.22
CA SER A 154 8.75 -8.94 5.33
C SER A 154 7.80 -7.87 4.80
N VAL A 155 6.61 -7.75 5.38
CA VAL A 155 5.62 -6.75 4.96
C VAL A 155 5.06 -5.94 6.14
N LEU A 156 4.89 -4.64 5.89
CA LEU A 156 4.05 -3.74 6.69
C LEU A 156 2.90 -3.28 5.80
N VAL A 157 1.65 -3.54 6.22
CA VAL A 157 0.48 -3.19 5.41
C VAL A 157 -0.43 -2.25 6.18
N ASN A 158 -0.72 -1.11 5.59
CA ASN A 158 -1.74 -0.17 6.02
C ASN A 158 -2.92 -0.27 5.07
N GLY A 159 -3.89 -1.16 5.38
CA GLY A 159 -5.05 -1.44 4.54
C GLY A 159 -5.36 -2.93 4.45
N LEU A 160 -5.62 -3.44 3.26
CA LEU A 160 -6.00 -4.83 3.04
C LEU A 160 -4.80 -5.66 2.55
N LEU A 161 -4.51 -6.74 3.27
CA LEU A 161 -3.59 -7.78 2.82
C LEU A 161 -4.38 -8.98 2.29
N VAL A 162 -4.23 -9.27 1.01
CA VAL A 162 -4.75 -10.48 0.39
C VAL A 162 -3.57 -11.37 0.04
N LYS A 163 -3.56 -12.61 0.52
CA LYS A 163 -2.49 -13.55 0.17
C LYS A 163 -3.04 -14.91 -0.21
N THR A 164 -2.37 -15.60 -1.11
CA THR A 164 -2.65 -17.01 -1.38
C THR A 164 -2.18 -17.87 -0.20
N ARG A 165 -2.82 -19.03 0.01
CA ARG A 165 -2.55 -19.90 1.17
C ARG A 165 -1.11 -20.40 1.21
N ASN A 166 -0.53 -20.71 0.04
CA ASN A 166 0.85 -21.15 -0.09
C ASN A 166 1.89 -20.03 0.06
N SER A 167 1.48 -18.76 -0.05
CA SER A 167 2.42 -17.65 0.10
C SER A 167 2.96 -17.55 1.51
N LYS A 168 4.29 -17.54 1.64
CA LYS A 168 5.04 -17.43 2.89
C LYS A 168 5.68 -16.05 3.00
N ILE A 169 5.10 -15.23 3.83
CA ILE A 169 5.58 -13.87 4.10
C ILE A 169 5.62 -13.63 5.61
N ASN A 170 6.54 -12.78 6.03
CA ASN A 170 6.62 -12.32 7.39
C ASN A 170 5.83 -11.01 7.55
N ILE A 171 4.71 -11.06 8.28
CA ILE A 171 3.87 -9.88 8.53
C ILE A 171 4.40 -9.17 9.77
N GLU A 172 5.23 -8.14 9.59
CA GLU A 172 5.81 -7.36 10.69
C GLU A 172 4.75 -6.45 11.35
N LYS A 173 3.87 -5.88 10.52
CA LYS A 173 2.76 -5.05 10.99
C LYS A 173 1.61 -5.07 10.00
N LEU A 174 0.39 -5.18 10.52
CA LEU A 174 -0.85 -5.07 9.76
C LEU A 174 -1.80 -4.09 10.46
N ASN A 175 -1.99 -2.94 9.83
CA ASN A 175 -2.97 -1.95 10.23
C ASN A 175 -4.16 -2.06 9.27
N GLY A 176 -5.02 -3.07 9.47
CA GLY A 176 -6.16 -3.33 8.59
C GLY A 176 -6.58 -4.79 8.61
N LEU A 177 -7.00 -5.30 7.47
CA LEU A 177 -7.59 -6.63 7.34
C LEU A 177 -6.67 -7.59 6.55
N LYS A 178 -6.79 -8.89 6.86
CA LYS A 178 -6.14 -9.97 6.12
C LYS A 178 -7.18 -10.91 5.53
N VAL A 179 -7.02 -11.22 4.25
CA VAL A 179 -7.80 -12.24 3.54
C VAL A 179 -6.86 -13.29 2.98
N GLU A 180 -7.17 -14.56 3.22
CA GLU A 180 -6.50 -15.68 2.58
C GLU A 180 -7.37 -16.26 1.49
N ILE A 181 -6.82 -16.38 0.29
CA ILE A 181 -7.50 -16.92 -0.88
C ILE A 181 -6.85 -18.22 -1.34
N ASP A 182 -7.55 -18.99 -2.13
CA ASP A 182 -6.99 -20.19 -2.74
C ASP A 182 -5.87 -19.83 -3.73
N ASP A 183 -4.92 -20.75 -3.91
CA ASP A 183 -3.74 -20.50 -4.75
C ASP A 183 -4.10 -20.34 -6.23
N ASP A 184 -5.17 -21.01 -6.65
CA ASP A 184 -5.73 -20.97 -8.01
C ASP A 184 -6.82 -19.90 -8.18
N ALA A 185 -7.05 -19.05 -7.16
CA ALA A 185 -8.04 -18.00 -7.25
C ALA A 185 -7.73 -16.97 -8.34
N SER A 186 -8.74 -16.65 -9.12
CA SER A 186 -8.70 -15.53 -10.07
C SER A 186 -9.02 -14.23 -9.36
N ILE A 187 -8.29 -13.18 -9.68
CA ILE A 187 -8.44 -11.87 -9.04
C ILE A 187 -8.84 -10.83 -10.08
N ILE A 188 -9.92 -10.11 -9.80
CA ILE A 188 -10.36 -8.93 -10.54
C ILE A 188 -10.19 -7.74 -9.61
N THR A 189 -9.43 -6.73 -10.01
CA THR A 189 -9.07 -5.64 -9.11
C THR A 189 -9.02 -4.27 -9.79
N SER A 190 -9.05 -3.22 -8.96
CA SER A 190 -8.86 -1.81 -9.35
C SER A 190 -9.89 -1.34 -10.38
N MET A 191 -11.16 -1.67 -10.15
CA MET A 191 -12.25 -1.31 -11.03
C MET A 191 -13.04 -0.12 -10.48
N LYS A 192 -13.20 0.93 -11.28
CA LYS A 192 -14.10 2.03 -10.91
C LYS A 192 -15.55 1.56 -10.82
N SER A 193 -15.98 0.75 -11.78
CA SER A 193 -17.31 0.14 -11.78
C SER A 193 -17.29 -1.16 -12.58
N ILE A 194 -17.99 -2.18 -12.09
CA ILE A 194 -18.15 -3.46 -12.77
C ILE A 194 -19.62 -3.88 -12.72
N GLU A 195 -20.15 -4.33 -13.85
CA GLU A 195 -21.48 -4.94 -13.94
C GLU A 195 -21.36 -6.46 -13.98
N LEU A 196 -22.07 -7.14 -13.09
CA LEU A 196 -22.14 -8.59 -13.01
C LEU A 196 -23.52 -9.01 -13.48
N ASP A 197 -23.62 -9.49 -14.70
CA ASP A 197 -24.80 -10.17 -15.25
C ASP A 197 -24.56 -11.69 -15.32
N LYS A 198 -25.56 -12.43 -15.74
CA LYS A 198 -25.47 -13.88 -15.90
C LYS A 198 -24.31 -14.29 -16.80
N CYS A 199 -24.15 -13.64 -17.96
CA CYS A 199 -23.11 -13.98 -18.92
C CYS A 199 -21.72 -13.74 -18.34
N PHE A 200 -21.53 -12.64 -17.59
CA PHE A 200 -20.28 -12.36 -16.90
C PHE A 200 -19.96 -13.46 -15.88
N ILE A 201 -20.93 -13.83 -15.01
CA ILE A 201 -20.72 -14.86 -13.98
C ILE A 201 -20.40 -16.21 -14.61
N GLU A 202 -21.06 -16.57 -15.72
CA GLU A 202 -20.77 -17.82 -16.43
C GLU A 202 -19.36 -17.83 -17.04
N SER A 203 -18.82 -16.68 -17.44
CA SER A 203 -17.52 -16.53 -18.11
C SER A 203 -16.32 -16.48 -17.16
N ILE A 204 -16.52 -16.09 -15.90
CA ILE A 204 -15.42 -16.02 -14.94
C ILE A 204 -14.97 -17.41 -14.46
N ASN A 205 -13.71 -17.48 -14.01
CA ASN A 205 -13.19 -18.69 -13.42
C ASN A 205 -13.86 -19.01 -12.08
N ASP A 206 -13.79 -20.27 -11.68
CA ASP A 206 -14.15 -20.65 -10.32
C ASP A 206 -13.20 -19.99 -9.31
N LYS A 207 -13.67 -19.74 -8.08
CA LYS A 207 -12.92 -19.06 -7.01
C LYS A 207 -12.44 -17.66 -7.44
N THR A 208 -13.35 -16.86 -7.99
CA THR A 208 -13.05 -15.49 -8.36
C THR A 208 -13.20 -14.56 -7.16
N VAL A 209 -12.17 -13.72 -6.94
CA VAL A 209 -12.16 -12.68 -5.92
C VAL A 209 -12.17 -11.32 -6.60
N ILE A 210 -13.14 -10.47 -6.25
CA ILE A 210 -13.26 -9.10 -6.76
C ILE A 210 -12.81 -8.17 -5.64
N ILE A 211 -11.77 -7.36 -5.90
CA ILE A 211 -11.09 -6.55 -4.89
C ILE A 211 -10.94 -5.12 -5.39
N ASP A 212 -11.04 -4.14 -4.49
CA ASP A 212 -10.78 -2.73 -4.77
C ASP A 212 -11.64 -2.22 -5.94
N ALA A 213 -12.95 -2.19 -5.72
CA ALA A 213 -13.87 -1.58 -6.66
C ALA A 213 -14.69 -0.46 -6.00
N ASP A 214 -14.86 0.66 -6.73
CA ASP A 214 -15.74 1.71 -6.22
C ASP A 214 -17.20 1.27 -6.26
N GLU A 215 -17.61 0.59 -7.32
CA GLU A 215 -18.99 0.20 -7.53
C GLU A 215 -19.13 -1.17 -8.20
N ILE A 216 -19.93 -2.04 -7.62
CA ILE A 216 -20.35 -3.30 -8.23
C ILE A 216 -21.86 -3.25 -8.44
N ILE A 217 -22.31 -3.55 -9.66
CA ILE A 217 -23.75 -3.62 -10.02
C ILE A 217 -24.07 -5.05 -10.40
N ILE A 218 -24.78 -5.77 -9.53
CA ILE A 218 -25.24 -7.13 -9.79
C ILE A 218 -26.65 -7.05 -10.38
N LYS A 219 -26.82 -7.64 -11.57
CA LYS A 219 -28.09 -7.62 -12.31
C LYS A 219 -29.10 -8.60 -11.72
N ASP A 220 -30.40 -8.40 -12.06
CA ASP A 220 -31.48 -9.20 -11.57
C ASP A 220 -31.48 -10.66 -12.09
N ASP A 221 -30.74 -10.95 -13.15
CA ASP A 221 -30.55 -12.27 -13.74
C ASP A 221 -29.46 -13.13 -13.03
N VAL A 222 -28.75 -12.56 -12.08
CA VAL A 222 -27.77 -13.27 -11.26
C VAL A 222 -28.47 -13.87 -10.04
N THR A 223 -28.19 -15.13 -9.75
CA THR A 223 -28.70 -15.82 -8.58
C THR A 223 -27.60 -16.13 -7.56
N ALA A 224 -28.00 -16.39 -6.31
CA ALA A 224 -27.05 -16.81 -5.27
C ALA A 224 -26.35 -18.13 -5.62
N ASP A 225 -27.04 -19.04 -6.30
CA ASP A 225 -26.44 -20.32 -6.72
C ASP A 225 -25.38 -20.14 -7.80
N MET A 226 -25.57 -19.19 -8.71
CA MET A 226 -24.54 -18.82 -9.70
C MET A 226 -23.28 -18.27 -9.02
N LEU A 227 -23.43 -17.33 -8.08
CA LEU A 227 -22.30 -16.80 -7.32
C LEU A 227 -21.61 -17.88 -6.48
N ARG A 228 -22.41 -18.79 -5.90
CA ARG A 228 -21.91 -19.91 -5.10
C ARG A 228 -21.16 -20.93 -5.95
N SER A 229 -21.66 -21.28 -7.12
CA SER A 229 -21.00 -22.23 -8.03
C SER A 229 -19.64 -21.74 -8.50
N LYS A 230 -19.47 -20.41 -8.61
CA LYS A 230 -18.20 -19.74 -8.95
C LYS A 230 -17.38 -19.35 -7.73
N ASN A 231 -17.88 -19.61 -6.53
CA ASN A 231 -17.23 -19.21 -5.27
C ASN A 231 -16.75 -17.75 -5.29
N VAL A 232 -17.66 -16.83 -5.67
CA VAL A 232 -17.32 -15.41 -5.80
C VAL A 232 -17.19 -14.78 -4.43
N PHE A 233 -16.07 -14.10 -4.20
CA PHE A 233 -15.77 -13.37 -2.97
C PHE A 233 -15.51 -11.89 -3.27
N PHE A 234 -15.92 -11.00 -2.36
CA PHE A 234 -15.78 -9.56 -2.51
C PHE A 234 -14.92 -8.98 -1.38
N ALA A 235 -13.97 -8.09 -1.69
CA ALA A 235 -13.14 -7.45 -0.69
C ALA A 235 -12.85 -5.99 -1.04
N ASP A 236 -12.87 -5.10 -0.05
CA ASP A 236 -12.58 -3.66 -0.22
C ASP A 236 -13.44 -3.03 -1.34
N ILE A 237 -14.75 -3.07 -1.16
CA ILE A 237 -15.72 -2.52 -2.14
C ILE A 237 -16.48 -1.36 -1.50
N LYS A 238 -16.49 -0.20 -2.16
CA LYS A 238 -17.23 0.96 -1.63
C LYS A 238 -18.74 0.75 -1.70
N HIS A 239 -19.26 0.26 -2.82
CA HIS A 239 -20.70 0.09 -2.96
C HIS A 239 -21.07 -1.10 -3.84
N ILE A 240 -21.91 -2.00 -3.32
CA ILE A 240 -22.52 -3.08 -4.09
C ILE A 240 -24.02 -2.79 -4.25
N TYR A 241 -24.48 -2.69 -5.50
CA TYR A 241 -25.88 -2.68 -5.86
C TYR A 241 -26.30 -4.09 -6.26
N ALA A 242 -27.24 -4.68 -5.57
CA ALA A 242 -27.67 -6.07 -5.82
C ALA A 242 -29.16 -6.26 -5.52
N PRO A 243 -29.82 -7.23 -6.15
CA PRO A 243 -31.12 -7.70 -5.72
C PRO A 243 -31.12 -8.12 -4.24
N LYS A 244 -32.19 -7.82 -3.52
CA LYS A 244 -32.30 -8.14 -2.08
C LYS A 244 -32.06 -9.62 -1.76
N SER A 245 -32.41 -10.51 -2.68
CA SER A 245 -32.17 -11.96 -2.56
C SER A 245 -30.72 -12.35 -2.47
N LEU A 246 -29.79 -11.49 -2.93
CA LEU A 246 -28.34 -11.71 -2.91
C LEU A 246 -27.65 -11.12 -1.69
N HIS A 247 -28.31 -10.25 -0.92
CA HIS A 247 -27.66 -9.58 0.21
C HIS A 247 -27.09 -10.57 1.23
N GLY A 248 -27.80 -11.67 1.52
CA GLY A 248 -27.32 -12.71 2.43
C GLY A 248 -26.04 -13.39 1.93
N TYR A 249 -25.99 -13.71 0.63
CA TYR A 249 -24.77 -14.27 0.02
C TYR A 249 -23.60 -13.29 0.11
N ILE A 250 -23.84 -12.03 -0.28
CA ILE A 250 -22.80 -10.99 -0.29
C ILE A 250 -22.25 -10.80 1.12
N HIS A 251 -23.09 -10.64 2.15
CA HIS A 251 -22.64 -10.50 3.53
C HIS A 251 -21.80 -11.69 4.02
N ALA A 252 -22.15 -12.92 3.61
CA ALA A 252 -21.43 -14.12 4.02
C ALA A 252 -20.11 -14.34 3.27
N ASN A 253 -19.94 -13.73 2.08
CA ASN A 253 -18.81 -13.94 1.18
C ASN A 253 -18.10 -12.61 0.84
N SER A 254 -17.99 -11.74 1.83
CA SER A 254 -17.30 -10.48 1.63
C SER A 254 -16.61 -9.98 2.90
N VAL A 255 -15.65 -9.08 2.69
CA VAL A 255 -14.95 -8.34 3.74
C VAL A 255 -14.74 -6.89 3.27
N ASP A 256 -14.85 -5.95 4.20
CA ASP A 256 -14.64 -4.52 3.96
C ASP A 256 -15.53 -3.96 2.83
N ILE A 257 -16.83 -4.11 3.02
CA ILE A 257 -17.84 -3.52 2.13
C ILE A 257 -18.46 -2.31 2.82
N THR A 258 -18.28 -1.14 2.23
CA THR A 258 -18.79 0.09 2.85
C THR A 258 -20.32 0.15 2.79
N LYS A 259 -20.92 -0.29 1.67
CA LYS A 259 -22.38 -0.24 1.51
C LYS A 259 -22.91 -1.31 0.56
N ILE A 260 -24.03 -1.93 0.94
CA ILE A 260 -24.85 -2.78 0.06
C ILE A 260 -26.24 -2.15 -0.02
N SER A 261 -26.79 -2.04 -1.23
CA SER A 261 -28.15 -1.53 -1.46
C SER A 261 -28.84 -2.23 -2.62
N GLU A 262 -30.16 -2.08 -2.70
CA GLU A 262 -30.90 -2.60 -3.84
C GLU A 262 -30.47 -1.92 -5.14
N SER A 263 -30.57 -2.68 -6.24
CA SER A 263 -30.19 -2.21 -7.59
C SER A 263 -30.78 -0.84 -7.89
N LYS A 264 -29.97 0.05 -8.43
CA LYS A 264 -30.47 1.33 -8.94
C LYS A 264 -31.52 1.04 -10.02
N LYS A 265 -32.80 1.08 -9.67
CA LYS A 265 -33.86 1.14 -10.69
C LYS A 265 -33.54 2.38 -11.52
N LYS A 266 -33.18 2.19 -12.79
CA LYS A 266 -33.10 3.31 -13.74
C LYS A 266 -34.47 3.98 -13.65
N LYS A 267 -34.52 5.20 -13.06
CA LYS A 267 -35.68 6.05 -13.23
C LYS A 267 -35.70 6.40 -14.71
N PHE A 268 -36.40 5.61 -15.50
CA PHE A 268 -36.80 6.05 -16.82
C PHE A 268 -37.68 7.29 -16.58
N PHE A 269 -37.08 8.44 -16.75
CA PHE A 269 -37.80 9.68 -16.93
C PHE A 269 -38.75 9.41 -18.12
N ARG A 270 -40.01 9.13 -17.84
CA ARG A 270 -41.10 9.27 -18.82
C ARG A 270 -41.20 10.75 -19.14
N LEU A 271 -40.33 11.22 -19.99
CA LEU A 271 -40.43 12.51 -20.65
C LEU A 271 -41.07 12.27 -21.98
N PHE A 272 -42.40 11.92 -22.01
CA PHE A 272 -43.26 12.01 -23.20
C PHE A 272 -44.64 11.65 -22.73
N ALA A 273 -45.45 12.64 -22.38
CA ALA A 273 -46.85 12.74 -22.72
C ALA A 273 -47.45 14.04 -22.16
N ARG A 274 -47.22 15.12 -22.83
CA ARG A 274 -48.25 16.19 -22.95
C ARG A 274 -48.23 16.64 -24.40
N ARG A 275 -49.14 16.14 -25.16
CA ARG A 275 -49.77 16.80 -26.26
C ARG A 275 -51.21 17.11 -25.84
#